data_6ceaf41bc2158ed96d600da14d480656
#
_entry.id   6ceaf41bc2158ed96d600da14d480656
#
_cell.length_a   1.000
_cell.length_b   1.000
_cell.length_c   1.000
_cell.angle_alpha   90.00
_cell.angle_beta   90.00
_cell.angle_gamma   90.00
#
_symmetry.space_group_name_H-M   'P 1'
#
loop_
_entity.id
_entity.type
_entity.pdbx_description
1 polymer ?
#
loop_
_entity_poly.entity_id
_entity_poly.type
_entity_poly.pdbx_seq_one_letter_code
_entity_poly.pdbx_strand_id
1 'polypeptide(L)'
;MYGKKVRLRIVFIISVLTTIILSVYIILKLLEDDVVYFKSPTEIKQSSENITKKIRVGGMVKKNSITLDNEKILFVITDFKNEINVIFIGTVPNLFQEEKGVVAEGFLEDKNLFIADKILAKHDENYMPPEVCLLYTSPSPRDSTLSR
;
A
#
# COMPACT_ATOMS: atom_id res chain seq x y z
N MET A 1 34.63 20.98 -44.24
CA MET A 1 34.92 19.54 -43.95
C MET A 1 35.47 19.45 -42.54
N TYR A 2 34.74 18.86 -41.61
CA TYR A 2 35.23 18.66 -40.23
C TYR A 2 36.33 17.61 -40.23
N GLY A 3 37.47 17.91 -39.58
CA GLY A 3 38.62 17.02 -39.51
C GLY A 3 38.25 15.70 -38.77
N LYS A 4 38.92 14.58 -39.09
CA LYS A 4 38.68 13.25 -38.49
C LYS A 4 38.60 13.27 -36.97
N LYS A 5 39.39 14.14 -36.28
CA LYS A 5 39.39 14.29 -34.82
C LYS A 5 38.10 14.92 -34.28
N VAL A 6 37.48 15.85 -35.04
CA VAL A 6 36.20 16.46 -34.65
C VAL A 6 35.05 15.50 -34.81
N ARG A 7 35.01 14.71 -35.88
CA ARG A 7 34.02 13.63 -36.08
C ARG A 7 34.06 12.63 -34.94
N LEU A 8 35.25 12.21 -34.51
CA LEU A 8 35.40 11.24 -33.44
C LEU A 8 34.86 11.78 -32.10
N ARG A 9 35.10 13.05 -31.81
CA ARG A 9 34.56 13.73 -30.60
C ARG A 9 33.02 13.83 -30.65
N ILE A 10 32.48 14.19 -31.81
CA ILE A 10 31.01 14.27 -31.98
C ILE A 10 30.37 12.90 -31.80
N VAL A 11 30.92 11.85 -32.43
CA VAL A 11 30.43 10.48 -32.29
C VAL A 11 30.50 10.01 -30.82
N PHE A 12 31.59 10.32 -30.11
CA PHE A 12 31.72 10.01 -28.69
C PHE A 12 30.66 10.70 -27.84
N ILE A 13 30.44 12.00 -28.06
CA ILE A 13 29.41 12.77 -27.33
C ILE A 13 28.02 12.20 -27.59
N ILE A 14 27.69 11.91 -28.88
CA ILE A 14 26.41 11.30 -29.24
C ILE A 14 26.22 9.93 -28.59
N SER A 15 27.29 9.10 -28.59
CA SER A 15 27.25 7.78 -27.94
C SER A 15 26.95 7.89 -26.44
N VAL A 16 27.65 8.78 -25.74
CA VAL A 16 27.41 9.01 -24.31
C VAL A 16 26.01 9.52 -24.06
N LEU A 17 25.54 10.47 -24.86
CA LEU A 17 24.17 11.01 -24.73
C LEU A 17 23.11 9.91 -24.94
N THR A 18 23.28 9.09 -25.97
CA THR A 18 22.39 7.96 -26.25
C THR A 18 22.35 6.95 -25.11
N THR A 19 23.50 6.65 -24.52
CA THR A 19 23.59 5.73 -23.37
C THR A 19 22.85 6.29 -22.16
N ILE A 20 22.98 7.59 -21.88
CA ILE A 20 22.28 8.26 -20.78
C ILE A 20 20.76 8.21 -21.00
N ILE A 21 20.28 8.55 -22.20
CA ILE A 21 18.86 8.55 -22.54
C ILE A 21 18.29 7.11 -22.40
N LEU A 22 19.01 6.12 -22.89
CA LEU A 22 18.59 4.72 -22.78
C LEU A 22 18.54 4.25 -21.32
N SER A 23 19.51 4.62 -20.51
CA SER A 23 19.55 4.33 -19.07
C SER A 23 18.34 4.95 -18.34
N VAL A 24 18.05 6.22 -18.57
CA VAL A 24 16.89 6.90 -17.98
C VAL A 24 15.59 6.24 -18.42
N TYR A 25 15.45 5.89 -19.69
CA TYR A 25 14.26 5.21 -20.21
C TYR A 25 14.02 3.86 -19.53
N ILE A 26 15.08 3.05 -19.35
CA ILE A 26 14.99 1.77 -18.65
C ILE A 26 14.57 1.95 -17.20
N ILE A 27 15.17 2.93 -16.49
CA ILE A 27 14.82 3.23 -15.10
C ILE A 27 13.35 3.63 -14.98
N LEU A 28 12.88 4.56 -15.83
CA LEU A 28 11.48 5.00 -15.82
C LEU A 28 10.52 3.83 -16.06
N LYS A 29 10.86 2.95 -17.01
CA LYS A 29 10.03 1.79 -17.32
C LYS A 29 9.97 0.78 -16.18
N LEU A 30 11.07 0.56 -15.46
CA LEU A 30 11.11 -0.30 -14.27
C LEU A 30 10.28 0.30 -13.12
N LEU A 31 10.29 1.63 -12.95
CA LEU A 31 9.49 2.28 -11.92
C LEU A 31 7.98 2.25 -12.20
N GLU A 32 7.56 2.24 -13.46
CA GLU A 32 6.14 2.16 -13.81
C GLU A 32 5.47 0.86 -13.35
N ASP A 33 6.20 -0.24 -13.33
CA ASP A 33 5.66 -1.55 -12.95
C ASP A 33 5.48 -1.69 -11.42
N ASP A 34 6.21 -0.91 -10.62
CA ASP A 34 6.17 -0.97 -9.14
C ASP A 34 5.15 -0.01 -8.51
N VAL A 35 4.51 0.87 -9.29
CA VAL A 35 3.51 1.81 -8.75
C VAL A 35 2.18 1.11 -8.54
N VAL A 36 1.93 0.68 -7.30
CA VAL A 36 0.65 0.10 -6.89
C VAL A 36 -0.32 1.24 -6.52
N TYR A 37 -1.31 1.47 -7.35
CA TYR A 37 -2.31 2.51 -7.15
C TYR A 37 -3.26 2.15 -6.00
N PHE A 38 -3.50 3.12 -5.12
CA PHE A 38 -4.52 3.00 -4.07
C PHE A 38 -5.87 3.43 -4.64
N LYS A 39 -6.89 2.59 -4.47
CA LYS A 39 -8.28 2.87 -4.87
C LYS A 39 -9.25 2.51 -3.75
N SER A 40 -10.30 3.28 -3.63
CA SER A 40 -11.44 2.94 -2.76
C SER A 40 -12.44 2.04 -3.50
N PRO A 41 -13.32 1.32 -2.78
CA PRO A 41 -14.41 0.56 -3.38
C PRO A 41 -15.28 1.39 -4.32
N THR A 42 -15.54 2.65 -3.99
CA THR A 42 -16.32 3.57 -4.84
C THR A 42 -15.58 3.88 -6.14
N GLU A 43 -14.29 4.17 -6.10
CA GLU A 43 -13.49 4.47 -7.29
C GLU A 43 -13.39 3.28 -8.24
N ILE A 44 -13.30 2.06 -7.71
CA ILE A 44 -13.26 0.83 -8.52
C ILE A 44 -14.58 0.66 -9.27
N LYS A 45 -15.72 0.85 -8.62
CA LYS A 45 -17.04 0.73 -9.27
C LYS A 45 -17.31 1.81 -10.30
N GLN A 46 -16.76 3.00 -10.13
CA GLN A 46 -16.89 4.12 -11.07
C GLN A 46 -15.94 4.01 -12.25
N SER A 47 -14.78 3.37 -12.07
CA SER A 47 -13.83 3.16 -13.16
C SER A 47 -14.36 2.10 -14.14
N SER A 48 -14.47 2.49 -15.41
CA SER A 48 -14.83 1.57 -16.52
C SER A 48 -13.61 0.80 -17.05
N GLU A 49 -12.44 1.01 -16.46
CA GLU A 49 -11.20 0.38 -16.90
C GLU A 49 -11.10 -1.05 -16.37
N ASN A 50 -10.78 -1.99 -17.24
CA ASN A 50 -10.33 -3.32 -16.86
C ASN A 50 -8.95 -3.18 -16.20
N ILE A 51 -8.93 -3.15 -14.87
CA ILE A 51 -7.71 -2.99 -14.09
C ILE A 51 -6.99 -4.34 -14.05
N THR A 52 -6.14 -4.56 -15.05
CA THR A 52 -5.28 -5.78 -15.12
C THR A 52 -4.04 -5.64 -14.23
N LYS A 53 -3.77 -4.43 -13.72
CA LYS A 53 -2.60 -4.13 -12.87
C LYS A 53 -2.90 -4.42 -11.40
N LYS A 54 -1.86 -4.72 -10.66
CA LYS A 54 -1.92 -4.86 -9.21
C LYS A 54 -2.31 -3.53 -8.56
N ILE A 55 -3.34 -3.55 -7.70
CA ILE A 55 -3.85 -2.36 -7.01
C ILE A 55 -3.96 -2.61 -5.51
N ARG A 56 -4.06 -1.53 -4.76
CA ARG A 56 -4.38 -1.54 -3.33
C ARG A 56 -5.79 -1.05 -3.12
N VAL A 57 -6.60 -1.87 -2.50
CA VAL A 57 -7.97 -1.50 -2.11
C VAL A 57 -8.00 -1.24 -0.61
N GLY A 58 -8.38 -0.03 -0.24
CA GLY A 58 -8.48 0.37 1.16
C GLY A 58 -9.91 0.67 1.57
N GLY A 59 -10.25 0.28 2.78
CA GLY A 59 -11.56 0.53 3.38
C GLY A 59 -11.66 -0.11 4.76
N MET A 60 -12.87 -0.30 5.24
CA MET A 60 -13.15 -0.97 6.50
C MET A 60 -13.68 -2.38 6.23
N VAL A 61 -13.33 -3.34 7.08
CA VAL A 61 -13.92 -4.68 7.05
C VAL A 61 -15.34 -4.60 7.56
N LYS A 62 -16.30 -5.03 6.76
CA LYS A 62 -17.72 -5.03 7.13
C LYS A 62 -17.98 -6.02 8.27
N LYS A 63 -18.85 -5.65 9.20
CA LYS A 63 -19.26 -6.50 10.31
C LYS A 63 -19.95 -7.77 9.83
N ASN A 64 -19.66 -8.91 10.46
CA ASN A 64 -20.20 -10.23 10.14
C ASN A 64 -19.96 -10.64 8.67
N SER A 65 -18.86 -10.19 8.07
CA SER A 65 -18.53 -10.52 6.67
C SER A 65 -17.37 -11.50 6.53
N ILE A 66 -16.66 -11.79 7.62
CA ILE A 66 -15.51 -12.70 7.58
C ILE A 66 -16.02 -14.14 7.57
N THR A 67 -15.70 -14.85 6.51
CA THR A 67 -15.99 -16.29 6.37
C THR A 67 -14.69 -17.03 6.09
N LEU A 68 -14.42 -18.05 6.89
CA LEU A 68 -13.27 -18.93 6.73
C LEU A 68 -13.70 -20.18 5.97
N ASP A 69 -13.11 -20.40 4.81
CA ASP A 69 -13.33 -21.60 3.99
C ASP A 69 -11.98 -22.27 3.69
N ASN A 70 -11.66 -23.33 4.45
CA ASN A 70 -10.41 -24.08 4.39
C ASN A 70 -9.17 -23.16 4.54
N GLU A 71 -8.52 -22.82 3.42
CA GLU A 71 -7.33 -21.96 3.38
C GLU A 71 -7.65 -20.55 2.84
N LYS A 72 -8.92 -20.28 2.51
CA LYS A 72 -9.37 -19.00 1.94
C LYS A 72 -10.17 -18.23 2.97
N ILE A 73 -9.92 -16.96 3.01
CA ILE A 73 -10.67 -16.03 3.85
C ILE A 73 -11.43 -15.10 2.93
N LEU A 74 -12.74 -15.14 3.06
CA LEU A 74 -13.63 -14.24 2.36
C LEU A 74 -14.06 -13.15 3.34
N PHE A 75 -14.00 -11.90 2.89
CA PHE A 75 -14.51 -10.76 3.66
C PHE A 75 -14.92 -9.63 2.73
N VAL A 76 -15.62 -8.66 3.25
CA VAL A 76 -16.10 -7.51 2.48
C VAL A 76 -15.40 -6.26 2.95
N ILE A 77 -14.81 -5.51 2.00
CA ILE A 77 -14.28 -4.17 2.25
C ILE A 77 -15.34 -3.14 1.82
N THR A 78 -15.62 -2.19 2.70
CA THR A 78 -16.56 -1.10 2.45
C THR A 78 -15.92 0.26 2.70
N ASP A 79 -16.35 1.26 1.94
CA ASP A 79 -16.08 2.68 2.18
C ASP A 79 -17.36 3.44 2.62
N PHE A 80 -18.33 2.71 3.19
CA PHE A 80 -19.68 3.14 3.59
C PHE A 80 -20.62 3.50 2.43
N LYS A 81 -20.14 3.57 1.19
CA LYS A 81 -20.94 3.82 -0.02
C LYS A 81 -21.03 2.57 -0.89
N ASN A 82 -19.92 1.91 -1.08
CA ASN A 82 -19.79 0.72 -1.91
C ASN A 82 -19.06 -0.39 -1.18
N GLU A 83 -19.25 -1.60 -1.67
CA GLU A 83 -18.71 -2.83 -1.10
C GLU A 83 -18.01 -3.64 -2.18
N ILE A 84 -16.90 -4.29 -1.81
CA ILE A 84 -16.15 -5.22 -2.66
C ILE A 84 -15.89 -6.49 -1.87
N ASN A 85 -16.19 -7.64 -2.46
CA ASN A 85 -15.84 -8.94 -1.91
C ASN A 85 -14.36 -9.21 -2.12
N VAL A 86 -13.67 -9.61 -1.08
CA VAL A 86 -12.24 -9.92 -1.12
C VAL A 86 -12.02 -11.38 -0.76
N ILE A 87 -11.24 -12.06 -1.59
CA ILE A 87 -10.74 -13.40 -1.33
C ILE A 87 -9.26 -13.29 -1.03
N PHE A 88 -8.85 -13.78 0.11
CA PHE A 88 -7.45 -13.85 0.51
C PHE A 88 -7.05 -15.30 0.80
N ILE A 89 -5.89 -15.70 0.28
CA ILE A 89 -5.31 -17.03 0.52
C ILE A 89 -4.03 -16.81 1.32
N GLY A 90 -4.03 -17.25 2.57
CA GLY A 90 -2.86 -17.14 3.43
C GLY A 90 -3.19 -16.81 4.88
N THR A 91 -2.14 -16.47 5.64
CA THR A 91 -2.26 -16.15 7.05
C THR A 91 -2.63 -14.67 7.24
N VAL A 92 -3.73 -14.41 7.92
CA VAL A 92 -4.14 -13.04 8.26
C VAL A 92 -3.23 -12.42 9.31
N PRO A 93 -2.99 -11.09 9.22
CA PRO A 93 -2.31 -10.36 10.28
C PRO A 93 -3.08 -10.43 11.61
N ASN A 94 -2.36 -10.41 12.74
CA ASN A 94 -2.97 -10.45 14.08
C ASN A 94 -3.94 -9.30 14.36
N LEU A 95 -3.83 -8.19 13.63
CA LEU A 95 -4.68 -7.00 13.77
C LEU A 95 -5.87 -6.98 12.81
N PHE A 96 -6.05 -8.04 12.02
CA PHE A 96 -7.18 -8.16 11.11
C PHE A 96 -8.44 -8.51 11.90
N GLN A 97 -9.38 -7.57 11.96
CA GLN A 97 -10.64 -7.68 12.68
C GLN A 97 -11.74 -6.95 11.91
N GLU A 98 -12.98 -7.32 12.19
CA GLU A 98 -14.16 -6.59 11.69
C GLU A 98 -14.17 -5.15 12.22
N GLU A 99 -14.77 -4.26 11.44
CA GLU A 99 -14.88 -2.82 11.75
C GLU A 99 -13.52 -2.09 11.87
N LYS A 100 -12.44 -2.71 11.41
CA LYS A 100 -11.10 -2.11 11.36
C LYS A 100 -10.71 -1.74 9.93
N GLY A 101 -9.85 -0.73 9.84
CA GLY A 101 -9.27 -0.30 8.56
C GLY A 101 -8.32 -1.34 8.01
N VAL A 102 -8.49 -1.69 6.74
CA VAL A 102 -7.66 -2.66 6.04
C VAL A 102 -7.26 -2.14 4.67
N VAL A 103 -6.08 -2.52 4.23
CA VAL A 103 -5.62 -2.33 2.85
C VAL A 103 -5.28 -3.70 2.29
N ALA A 104 -5.99 -4.12 1.26
CA ALA A 104 -5.73 -5.34 0.52
C ALA A 104 -4.96 -5.02 -0.77
N GLU A 105 -3.89 -5.72 -1.03
CA GLU A 105 -3.08 -5.60 -2.24
C GLU A 105 -3.25 -6.84 -3.10
N GLY A 106 -3.58 -6.68 -4.37
CA GLY A 106 -3.85 -7.79 -5.27
C GLY A 106 -4.41 -7.36 -6.62
N PHE A 107 -5.22 -8.21 -7.20
CA PHE A 107 -5.80 -8.04 -8.53
C PHE A 107 -7.32 -7.99 -8.47
N LEU A 108 -7.90 -7.16 -9.32
CA LEU A 108 -9.35 -7.12 -9.51
C LEU A 108 -9.74 -8.19 -10.56
N GLU A 109 -10.50 -9.19 -10.16
CA GLU A 109 -11.00 -10.21 -11.07
C GLU A 109 -12.29 -9.74 -11.75
N ASP A 110 -13.18 -9.11 -10.96
CA ASP A 110 -14.43 -8.51 -11.45
C ASP A 110 -14.73 -7.23 -10.64
N LYS A 111 -15.67 -6.42 -11.09
CA LYS A 111 -16.09 -5.16 -10.41
C LYS A 111 -16.50 -5.33 -8.95
N ASN A 112 -16.85 -6.54 -8.55
CA ASN A 112 -17.26 -6.89 -7.19
C ASN A 112 -16.36 -7.91 -6.50
N LEU A 113 -15.34 -8.44 -7.18
CA LEU A 113 -14.48 -9.49 -6.67
C LEU A 113 -13.00 -9.12 -6.80
N PHE A 114 -12.33 -9.08 -5.67
CA PHE A 114 -10.92 -8.76 -5.54
C PHE A 114 -10.14 -9.95 -4.95
N ILE A 115 -9.09 -10.37 -5.62
CA ILE A 115 -8.20 -11.42 -5.13
C ILE A 115 -7.00 -10.72 -4.50
N ALA A 116 -6.87 -10.85 -3.18
CA ALA A 116 -5.78 -10.26 -2.42
C ALA A 116 -4.62 -11.25 -2.27
N ASP A 117 -3.42 -10.76 -2.58
CA ASP A 117 -2.16 -11.46 -2.30
C ASP A 117 -1.63 -11.11 -0.91
N LYS A 118 -1.93 -9.88 -0.45
CA LYS A 118 -1.43 -9.34 0.82
C LYS A 118 -2.48 -8.48 1.49
N ILE A 119 -2.58 -8.62 2.82
CA ILE A 119 -3.44 -7.78 3.66
C ILE A 119 -2.56 -7.01 4.64
N LEU A 120 -2.81 -5.71 4.74
CA LEU A 120 -2.22 -4.82 5.73
C LEU A 120 -3.35 -4.24 6.59
N ALA A 121 -3.41 -4.64 7.86
CA ALA A 121 -4.30 -4.03 8.82
C ALA A 121 -3.70 -2.72 9.33
N LYS A 122 -4.50 -1.65 9.37
CA LYS A 122 -4.07 -0.39 9.99
C LYS A 122 -4.07 -0.52 11.50
N HIS A 123 -3.02 -0.01 12.14
CA HIS A 123 -3.04 0.26 13.58
C HIS A 123 -4.07 1.34 13.89
N ASP A 124 -4.78 1.19 15.01
CA ASP A 124 -5.63 2.27 15.51
C ASP A 124 -4.76 3.50 15.80
N GLU A 125 -5.25 4.68 15.44
CA GLU A 125 -4.54 5.96 15.66
C GLU A 125 -4.29 6.27 17.14
N ASN A 126 -4.93 5.53 18.06
CA ASN A 126 -4.75 5.61 19.52
C ASN A 126 -3.70 4.64 20.09
N TYR A 127 -2.85 4.03 19.25
CA TYR A 127 -1.76 3.23 19.77
C TYR A 127 -0.71 4.15 20.42
N MET A 128 -0.78 4.28 21.74
CA MET A 128 0.28 4.88 22.55
C MET A 128 1.28 3.76 22.88
N PRO A 129 2.55 3.85 22.43
CA PRO A 129 3.56 2.87 22.80
C PRO A 129 3.67 2.77 24.32
N PRO A 130 3.87 1.57 24.87
CA PRO A 130 3.97 1.39 26.34
C PRO A 130 5.03 2.26 27.01
N GLU A 131 6.08 2.62 26.29
CA GLU A 131 7.15 3.50 26.73
C GLU A 131 6.67 4.95 27.00
N VAL A 132 5.72 5.46 26.22
CA VAL A 132 5.15 6.80 26.41
C VAL A 132 4.16 6.83 27.55
N CYS A 133 3.43 5.73 27.78
CA CYS A 133 2.51 5.61 28.91
C CYS A 133 3.23 5.70 30.27
N LEU A 134 4.43 5.15 30.38
CA LEU A 134 5.25 5.21 31.59
C LEU A 134 5.76 6.63 31.91
N LEU A 135 5.95 7.47 30.91
CA LEU A 135 6.36 8.87 31.07
C LEU A 135 5.25 9.76 31.66
N TYR A 136 3.98 9.44 31.39
CA TYR A 136 2.83 10.20 31.91
C TYR A 136 2.31 9.69 33.26
N THR A 137 2.70 8.49 33.67
CA THR A 137 2.30 7.90 34.97
C THR A 137 3.38 7.96 36.04
N SER A 138 4.54 8.53 35.72
CA SER A 138 5.59 8.77 36.71
C SER A 138 5.13 9.84 37.72
N PRO A 139 4.96 9.55 39.01
CA PRO A 139 4.60 10.56 39.99
C PRO A 139 5.69 11.63 40.05
N SER A 140 5.25 12.88 40.00
CA SER A 140 6.13 14.05 40.10
C SER A 140 6.94 13.99 41.41
N PRO A 141 8.27 14.21 41.37
CA PRO A 141 9.13 14.16 42.57
C PRO A 141 8.92 15.34 43.56
N ARG A 142 7.76 16.00 43.55
CA ARG A 142 7.48 17.20 44.35
C ARG A 142 6.75 16.96 45.67
N ASP A 143 6.33 15.73 45.97
CA ASP A 143 5.55 15.48 47.20
C ASP A 143 6.32 14.82 48.34
N SER A 144 7.64 14.92 48.38
CA SER A 144 8.43 14.33 49.45
C SER A 144 9.08 15.32 50.43
N THR A 145 8.59 16.56 50.52
CA THR A 145 9.09 17.48 51.56
C THR A 145 7.96 18.29 52.17
N LEU A 146 7.20 17.71 53.08
CA LEU A 146 6.54 18.42 54.18
C LEU A 146 6.07 17.40 55.19
N SER A 147 7.02 16.95 56.01
CA SER A 147 6.70 16.40 57.33
C SER A 147 7.69 16.99 58.31
N ARG A 148 7.25 18.04 58.94
CA ARG A 148 7.71 18.41 60.29
C ARG A 148 6.69 19.29 60.95
#